data_82454e507acdc965f5fb64d0f1ffeeb8
#
_entry.id   82454e507acdc965f5fb64d0f1ffeeb8
#
_cell.length_a   1.000
_cell.length_b   1.000
_cell.length_c   1.000
_cell.angle_alpha   90.00
_cell.angle_beta   90.00
_cell.angle_gamma   90.00
#
_symmetry.space_group_name_H-M   'P 1'
#
loop_
_entity.id
_entity.type
_entity.pdbx_description
1 polymer ?
#
loop_
_entity_poly.entity_id
_entity_poly.type
_entity_poly.pdbx_seq_one_letter_code
_entity_poly.pdbx_strand_id
1 'polypeptide(L)'
;SKVLNAPEKQFIMCVKDPFHKLIPFWQIQIYADKIGYKDFYADLMEHLRNQPHKGAGNASIHNMYEYIKLCCDFLKTDLTDFFDAWGFFQTGKFHVGDYGNYDFEVTPKMIEETKHYIASKNYPKPSMDVTKLAD
;
A
#
# COMPACT_ATOMS: atom_id res chain seq x y z
N SER A 1 -5.36 -8.94 13.49
CA SER A 1 -6.24 -9.59 12.53
C SER A 1 -5.70 -10.94 12.11
N LYS A 2 -6.57 -11.91 11.94
CA LYS A 2 -6.19 -13.24 11.48
C LYS A 2 -5.54 -13.21 10.09
N VAL A 3 -5.89 -12.25 9.29
CA VAL A 3 -5.37 -12.06 7.95
C VAL A 3 -3.85 -11.87 7.97
N LEU A 4 -3.36 -11.13 8.96
CA LEU A 4 -1.95 -10.81 9.06
C LEU A 4 -1.13 -11.92 9.70
N ASN A 5 -1.79 -12.89 10.30
CA ASN A 5 -1.15 -14.05 10.92
C ASN A 5 -1.04 -15.23 9.96
N ALA A 6 -1.38 -15.04 8.69
CA ALA A 6 -1.22 -16.06 7.69
C ALA A 6 0.25 -16.49 7.60
N PRO A 7 0.54 -17.79 7.53
CA PRO A 7 1.92 -18.27 7.55
C PRO A 7 2.74 -17.83 6.35
N GLU A 8 2.08 -17.49 5.24
CA GLU A 8 2.76 -17.07 4.03
C GLU A 8 2.28 -15.70 3.59
N LYS A 9 3.25 -14.79 3.41
CA LYS A 9 2.95 -13.50 2.80
C LYS A 9 2.74 -13.71 1.31
N GLN A 10 1.68 -13.12 0.79
CA GLN A 10 1.39 -13.15 -0.63
C GLN A 10 1.43 -11.73 -1.15
N PHE A 11 1.95 -11.54 -2.38
CA PHE A 11 1.90 -10.23 -3.02
C PHE A 11 0.45 -9.76 -3.07
N ILE A 12 0.20 -8.52 -2.60
CA ILE A 12 -1.16 -8.02 -2.42
C ILE A 12 -1.99 -8.08 -3.71
N MET A 13 -1.36 -7.85 -4.86
CA MET A 13 -2.06 -7.89 -6.14
C MET A 13 -2.50 -9.30 -6.52
N CYS A 14 -1.93 -10.33 -5.91
CA CYS A 14 -2.27 -11.73 -6.18
C CYS A 14 -3.34 -12.28 -5.24
N VAL A 15 -3.75 -11.52 -4.24
CA VAL A 15 -4.82 -11.95 -3.33
C VAL A 15 -6.13 -11.96 -4.09
N LYS A 16 -6.82 -13.10 -4.07
CA LYS A 16 -8.04 -13.28 -4.88
C LYS A 16 -9.29 -12.72 -4.24
N ASP A 17 -9.37 -12.75 -2.91
CA ASP A 17 -10.54 -12.26 -2.19
C ASP A 17 -10.55 -10.71 -2.24
N PRO A 18 -11.54 -10.10 -2.91
CA PRO A 18 -11.58 -8.65 -3.01
C PRO A 18 -11.73 -7.94 -1.66
N PHE A 19 -12.43 -8.56 -0.72
CA PHE A 19 -12.54 -7.97 0.63
C PHE A 19 -11.18 -7.96 1.33
N HIS A 20 -10.42 -9.02 1.17
CA HIS A 20 -9.08 -9.11 1.73
C HIS A 20 -8.17 -8.01 1.19
N LYS A 21 -8.25 -7.72 -0.11
CA LYS A 21 -7.45 -6.66 -0.73
C LYS A 21 -7.79 -5.28 -0.19
N LEU A 22 -9.02 -5.08 0.27
CA LEU A 22 -9.47 -3.77 0.76
C LEU A 22 -9.07 -3.51 2.20
N ILE A 23 -8.75 -4.54 2.97
CA ILE A 23 -8.46 -4.38 4.39
C ILE A 23 -7.31 -3.40 4.66
N PRO A 24 -6.16 -3.46 3.96
CA PRO A 24 -5.10 -2.50 4.24
C PRO A 24 -5.52 -1.05 4.00
N PHE A 25 -6.31 -0.79 2.96
CA PHE A 25 -6.80 0.56 2.68
C PHE A 25 -7.76 1.03 3.78
N TRP A 26 -8.62 0.14 4.25
CA TRP A 26 -9.53 0.39 5.35
C TRP A 26 -8.76 0.71 6.63
N GLN A 27 -7.73 -0.05 6.93
CA GLN A 27 -6.92 0.15 8.13
C GLN A 27 -6.21 1.50 8.11
N ILE A 28 -5.70 1.92 6.95
CA ILE A 28 -5.08 3.23 6.82
C ILE A 28 -6.10 4.34 7.09
N GLN A 29 -7.33 4.19 6.58
CA GLN A 29 -8.39 5.17 6.83
C GLN A 29 -8.73 5.24 8.32
N ILE A 30 -8.83 4.10 8.98
CA ILE A 30 -9.08 4.06 10.42
C ILE A 30 -7.96 4.76 11.19
N TYR A 31 -6.73 4.50 10.79
CA TYR A 31 -5.57 5.16 11.41
C TYR A 31 -5.63 6.67 11.23
N ALA A 32 -5.93 7.12 10.01
CA ALA A 32 -6.06 8.54 9.71
C ALA A 32 -7.12 9.20 10.59
N ASP A 33 -8.28 8.54 10.75
CA ASP A 33 -9.34 9.03 11.62
C ASP A 33 -8.86 9.15 13.08
N LYS A 34 -8.13 8.15 13.55
CA LYS A 34 -7.65 8.12 14.93
C LYS A 34 -6.64 9.21 15.25
N ILE A 35 -5.85 9.63 14.27
CA ILE A 35 -4.89 10.73 14.47
C ILE A 35 -5.49 12.10 14.11
N GLY A 36 -6.79 12.14 13.79
CA GLY A 36 -7.51 13.38 13.57
C GLY A 36 -7.52 13.87 12.13
N TYR A 37 -7.03 13.10 11.18
CA TYR A 37 -7.01 13.47 9.76
C TYR A 37 -8.21 12.83 9.04
N LYS A 38 -9.39 13.39 9.27
CA LYS A 38 -10.62 12.81 8.76
C LYS A 38 -10.79 12.94 7.25
N ASP A 39 -10.17 13.96 6.65
CA ASP A 39 -10.25 14.19 5.20
C ASP A 39 -9.16 13.51 4.40
N PHE A 40 -8.41 12.62 5.04
CA PHE A 40 -7.27 11.95 4.40
C PHE A 40 -7.64 11.31 3.07
N TYR A 41 -8.69 10.51 3.06
CA TYR A 41 -9.07 9.77 1.85
C TYR A 41 -9.51 10.71 0.73
N ALA A 42 -10.29 11.73 1.08
CA ALA A 42 -10.74 12.73 0.11
C ALA A 42 -9.56 13.50 -0.48
N ASP A 43 -8.61 13.90 0.35
CA ASP A 43 -7.42 14.61 -0.09
C ASP A 43 -6.54 13.74 -0.99
N LEU A 44 -6.36 12.48 -0.61
CA LEU A 44 -5.58 11.53 -1.39
C LEU A 44 -6.21 11.30 -2.76
N MET A 45 -7.52 11.08 -2.80
CA MET A 45 -8.24 10.84 -4.06
C MET A 45 -8.19 12.05 -4.97
N GLU A 46 -8.30 13.26 -4.42
CA GLU A 46 -8.18 14.48 -5.21
C GLU A 46 -6.79 14.60 -5.83
N HIS A 47 -5.76 14.31 -5.04
CA HIS A 47 -4.38 14.34 -5.55
C HIS A 47 -4.22 13.33 -6.70
N LEU A 48 -4.73 12.12 -6.53
CA LEU A 48 -4.60 11.06 -7.54
C LEU A 48 -5.35 11.40 -8.82
N ARG A 49 -6.50 12.07 -8.73
CA ARG A 49 -7.25 12.47 -9.91
C ARG A 49 -6.49 13.47 -10.77
N ASN A 50 -5.62 14.26 -10.17
CA ASN A 50 -4.84 15.27 -10.87
C ASN A 50 -3.53 14.72 -11.44
N GLN A 51 -3.26 13.42 -11.28
CA GLN A 51 -2.06 12.79 -11.80
C GLN A 51 -2.31 12.21 -13.20
N PRO A 52 -1.29 12.14 -14.06
CA PRO A 52 -1.43 11.48 -15.34
C PRO A 52 -1.83 10.01 -15.16
N HIS A 53 -2.74 9.54 -15.98
CA HIS A 53 -3.14 8.14 -15.95
C HIS A 53 -2.03 7.26 -16.53
N LYS A 54 -1.72 6.20 -15.80
CA LYS A 54 -0.79 5.17 -16.26
C LYS A 54 -1.59 3.90 -16.52
N GLY A 55 -1.14 3.09 -17.47
CA GLY A 55 -1.86 1.90 -17.87
C GLY A 55 -1.82 0.76 -16.86
N ALA A 56 -2.08 -0.45 -17.34
CA ALA A 56 -2.06 -1.67 -16.55
C ALA A 56 -0.65 -2.30 -16.52
N GLY A 57 -0.53 -3.45 -15.87
CA GLY A 57 0.72 -4.18 -15.81
C GLY A 57 1.77 -3.46 -14.95
N ASN A 58 2.98 -3.32 -15.46
CA ASN A 58 4.07 -2.69 -14.70
C ASN A 58 3.77 -1.24 -14.35
N ALA A 59 2.95 -0.55 -15.14
CA ALA A 59 2.50 0.80 -14.79
C ALA A 59 1.64 0.79 -13.53
N SER A 60 0.83 -0.25 -13.34
CA SER A 60 0.05 -0.40 -12.12
C SER A 60 0.93 -0.63 -10.89
N ILE A 61 2.04 -1.36 -11.06
CA ILE A 61 3.02 -1.54 -9.99
C ILE A 61 3.64 -0.19 -9.60
N HIS A 62 4.01 0.60 -10.61
CA HIS A 62 4.53 1.95 -10.34
C HIS A 62 3.52 2.76 -9.53
N ASN A 63 2.25 2.74 -9.94
CA ASN A 63 1.19 3.48 -9.25
C ASN A 63 1.01 3.00 -7.81
N MET A 64 1.14 1.71 -7.56
CA MET A 64 1.06 1.16 -6.21
C MET A 64 2.15 1.73 -5.30
N TYR A 65 3.39 1.79 -5.77
CA TYR A 65 4.48 2.34 -4.97
C TYR A 65 4.35 3.85 -4.80
N GLU A 66 3.84 4.57 -5.80
CA GLU A 66 3.52 5.99 -5.63
C GLU A 66 2.43 6.19 -4.59
N TYR A 67 1.40 5.33 -4.57
CA TYR A 67 0.36 5.36 -3.55
C TYR A 67 0.95 5.19 -2.14
N ILE A 68 1.87 4.24 -1.98
CA ILE A 68 2.53 4.00 -0.68
C ILE A 68 3.24 5.26 -0.20
N LYS A 69 4.01 5.90 -1.08
CA LYS A 69 4.72 7.14 -0.75
C LYS A 69 3.76 8.25 -0.35
N LEU A 70 2.65 8.38 -1.09
CA LEU A 70 1.65 9.41 -0.82
C LEU A 70 0.98 9.18 0.54
N CYS A 71 0.67 7.95 0.88
CA CYS A 71 0.09 7.66 2.20
C CYS A 71 1.03 8.11 3.32
N CYS A 72 2.31 7.79 3.19
CA CYS A 72 3.30 8.19 4.18
C CYS A 72 3.42 9.71 4.25
N ASP A 73 3.43 10.38 3.10
CA ASP A 73 3.56 11.84 3.06
C ASP A 73 2.35 12.56 3.62
N PHE A 74 1.14 12.12 3.27
CA PHE A 74 -0.07 12.76 3.79
C PHE A 74 -0.22 12.55 5.29
N LEU A 75 0.08 11.35 5.77
CA LEU A 75 -0.05 11.02 7.19
C LEU A 75 1.17 11.40 8.02
N LYS A 76 2.25 11.85 7.35
CA LYS A 76 3.53 12.16 8.01
C LYS A 76 3.99 11.01 8.89
N THR A 77 3.85 9.80 8.39
CA THR A 77 4.08 8.57 9.14
C THR A 77 4.83 7.57 8.26
N ASP A 78 5.78 6.86 8.85
CA ASP A 78 6.51 5.79 8.15
C ASP A 78 5.68 4.51 8.25
N LEU A 79 5.00 4.17 7.17
CA LEU A 79 4.14 2.99 7.08
C LEU A 79 4.84 1.80 6.42
N THR A 80 6.16 1.81 6.34
CA THR A 80 6.92 0.75 5.67
C THR A 80 6.58 -0.64 6.21
N ASP A 81 6.60 -0.79 7.53
CA ASP A 81 6.33 -2.09 8.16
C ASP A 81 4.90 -2.55 7.92
N PHE A 82 3.96 -1.62 7.90
CA PHE A 82 2.57 -1.92 7.60
C PHE A 82 2.42 -2.49 6.19
N PHE A 83 3.00 -1.83 5.20
CA PHE A 83 2.90 -2.30 3.82
C PHE A 83 3.65 -3.60 3.60
N ASP A 84 4.78 -3.78 4.30
CA ASP A 84 5.50 -5.05 4.23
C ASP A 84 4.65 -6.20 4.78
N ALA A 85 4.00 -5.97 5.91
CA ALA A 85 3.13 -6.98 6.54
C ALA A 85 2.00 -7.41 5.61
N TRP A 86 1.46 -6.48 4.82
CA TRP A 86 0.38 -6.78 3.89
C TRP A 86 0.83 -7.31 2.53
N GLY A 87 2.14 -7.54 2.34
CA GLY A 87 2.65 -8.14 1.12
C GLY A 87 2.86 -7.19 -0.04
N PHE A 88 3.02 -5.89 0.22
CA PHE A 88 3.26 -4.91 -0.84
C PHE A 88 4.71 -4.95 -1.34
N PHE A 89 5.63 -5.51 -0.57
CA PHE A 89 7.06 -5.53 -0.89
C PHE A 89 7.56 -6.93 -1.24
N GLN A 90 6.77 -7.69 -1.98
CA GLN A 90 7.17 -9.02 -2.46
C GLN A 90 7.81 -8.89 -3.84
N THR A 91 9.03 -9.41 -4.00
CA THR A 91 9.70 -9.41 -5.30
C THR A 91 9.32 -10.62 -6.12
N GLY A 92 9.39 -10.49 -7.44
CA GLY A 92 9.16 -11.60 -8.35
C GLY A 92 8.37 -11.19 -9.57
N LYS A 93 8.01 -12.21 -10.33
CA LYS A 93 7.11 -12.07 -11.48
C LYS A 93 5.78 -12.69 -11.10
N PHE A 94 4.71 -11.92 -11.27
CA PHE A 94 3.38 -12.33 -10.84
C PHE A 94 2.42 -12.23 -12.01
N HIS A 95 1.47 -13.16 -12.05
CA HIS A 95 0.39 -13.15 -13.03
C HIS A 95 -0.94 -12.99 -12.28
N VAL A 96 -1.73 -12.03 -12.71
CA VAL A 96 -3.05 -11.76 -12.13
C VAL A 96 -4.09 -11.84 -13.23
N GLY A 97 -5.11 -12.68 -13.04
CA GLY A 97 -6.11 -12.96 -14.05
C GLY A 97 -7.54 -12.57 -13.68
N ASP A 98 -7.74 -11.57 -12.82
CA ASP A 98 -9.08 -11.23 -12.33
C ASP A 98 -9.96 -10.55 -13.39
N TYR A 99 -9.49 -9.45 -13.96
CA TYR A 99 -10.23 -8.67 -14.96
C TYR A 99 -9.47 -8.57 -16.27
N GLY A 100 -8.74 -9.60 -16.60
CA GLY A 100 -7.84 -9.66 -17.72
C GLY A 100 -6.57 -10.35 -17.27
N ASN A 101 -5.64 -10.55 -18.17
CA ASN A 101 -4.38 -11.19 -17.86
C ASN A 101 -3.29 -10.13 -17.77
N TYR A 102 -2.76 -9.93 -16.57
CA TYR A 102 -1.72 -8.96 -16.31
C TYR A 102 -0.50 -9.63 -15.73
N ASP A 103 0.65 -9.33 -16.29
CA ASP A 103 1.93 -9.78 -15.76
C ASP A 103 2.61 -8.61 -15.07
N PHE A 104 3.06 -8.83 -13.85
CA PHE A 104 3.73 -7.83 -13.05
C PHE A 104 5.13 -8.31 -12.70
N GLU A 105 6.08 -7.41 -12.71
CA GLU A 105 7.40 -7.68 -12.19
C GLU A 105 7.74 -6.67 -11.11
N VAL A 106 8.07 -7.18 -9.91
CA VAL A 106 8.52 -6.34 -8.79
C VAL A 106 9.98 -6.68 -8.53
N THR A 107 10.83 -5.70 -8.74
CA THR A 107 12.27 -5.87 -8.56
C THR A 107 12.70 -5.39 -7.18
N PRO A 108 13.82 -5.94 -6.63
CA PRO A 108 14.37 -5.41 -5.39
C PRO A 108 14.65 -3.91 -5.45
N LYS A 109 15.05 -3.40 -6.62
CA LYS A 109 15.34 -1.97 -6.81
C LYS A 109 14.11 -1.10 -6.56
N MET A 110 12.94 -1.51 -7.08
CA MET A 110 11.69 -0.79 -6.87
C MET A 110 11.36 -0.65 -5.38
N ILE A 111 11.54 -1.75 -4.65
CA ILE A 111 11.29 -1.78 -3.21
C ILE A 111 12.29 -0.92 -2.46
N GLU A 112 13.56 -1.04 -2.79
CA GLU A 112 14.61 -0.26 -2.15
C GLU A 112 14.42 1.24 -2.38
N GLU A 113 14.08 1.65 -3.60
CA GLU A 113 13.82 3.06 -3.91
C GLU A 113 12.65 3.60 -3.10
N THR A 114 11.57 2.81 -2.99
CA THR A 114 10.40 3.21 -2.21
C THR A 114 10.74 3.35 -0.73
N LYS A 115 11.41 2.35 -0.17
CA LYS A 115 11.82 2.37 1.24
C LYS A 115 12.80 3.50 1.52
N HIS A 116 13.73 3.75 0.61
CA HIS A 116 14.70 4.84 0.75
C HIS A 116 13.98 6.20 0.75
N TYR A 117 13.02 6.39 -0.15
CA TYR A 117 12.24 7.61 -0.20
C TYR A 117 11.56 7.88 1.16
N ILE A 118 10.89 6.86 1.70
CA ILE A 118 10.18 6.99 2.98
C ILE A 118 11.18 7.29 4.10
N ALA A 119 12.29 6.54 4.14
CA ALA A 119 13.31 6.73 5.17
C ALA A 119 13.91 8.13 5.14
N SER A 120 14.07 8.72 3.95
CA SER A 120 14.66 10.05 3.78
C SER A 120 13.78 11.16 4.39
N LYS A 121 12.50 10.89 4.60
CA LYS A 121 11.57 11.87 5.19
C LYS A 121 11.64 11.93 6.70
N ASN A 122 12.23 10.92 7.33
CA ASN A 122 12.35 10.83 8.80
C ASN A 122 11.02 10.91 9.53
N TYR A 123 9.96 10.37 8.92
CA TYR A 123 8.67 10.33 9.59
C TYR A 123 8.71 9.35 10.75
N PRO A 124 7.96 9.62 11.83
CA PRO A 124 7.85 8.66 12.92
C PRO A 124 7.08 7.41 12.50
N LYS A 125 7.33 6.33 13.20
CA LYS A 125 6.51 5.12 13.06
C LYS A 125 5.10 5.41 13.57
N PRO A 126 4.09 4.60 13.16
CA PRO A 126 2.74 4.78 13.65
C PRO A 126 2.68 4.73 15.17
N SER A 127 1.79 5.53 15.75
CA SER A 127 1.58 5.54 17.21
C SER A 127 0.86 4.30 17.72
N MET A 128 0.33 3.49 16.82
CA MET A 128 -0.37 2.25 17.13
C MET A 128 -0.13 1.25 16.01
N ASP A 129 -0.40 -0.03 16.27
CA ASP A 129 -0.23 -1.06 15.24
C ASP A 129 -1.40 -0.99 14.25
N VAL A 130 -1.13 -0.39 13.09
CA VAL A 130 -2.16 -0.18 12.05
C VAL A 130 -2.68 -1.52 11.53
N THR A 131 -1.85 -2.57 11.54
CA THR A 131 -2.26 -3.89 11.05
C THR A 131 -3.35 -4.53 11.90
N LYS A 132 -3.57 -4.03 13.10
CA LYS A 132 -4.56 -4.56 14.03
C LYS A 132 -5.83 -3.72 14.11
N LEU A 133 -5.90 -2.63 13.36
CA LEU A 133 -7.07 -1.78 13.38
C LEU A 133 -8.21 -2.44 12.60
N ALA A 134 -9.36 -2.49 13.23
CA ALA A 134 -10.60 -2.98 12.62
C ALA A 134 -11.74 -2.16 13.21
N ASP A 135 -12.50 -1.51 12.36
CA ASP A 135 -13.61 -0.64 12.77
C ASP A 135 -13.19 0.52 13.65
#